data_ba07946d4f34249e02d19f652724c6a7
#
_entry.id   ba07946d4f34249e02d19f652724c6a7
#
_cell.length_a   1.000
_cell.length_b   1.000
_cell.length_c   1.000
_cell.angle_alpha   90.00
_cell.angle_beta   90.00
_cell.angle_gamma   90.00
#
_symmetry.space_group_name_H-M   'P 1'
#
loop_
_entity.id
_entity.type
_entity.pdbx_description
1 polymer ?
#
loop_
_entity_poly.entity_id
_entity_poly.type
_entity_poly.pdbx_seq_one_letter_code
_entity_poly.pdbx_strand_id
1 'polypeptide(L)'
;MRTVVTSVASAFLVVALASPASAQGTRSGRFEGPKANSGTVVLSSQGGKYKLTLSDDFTPPDTPDPHWQVVDSKGQAFLLDKLMIKGDRLKKSIELPAYIRDVAKVQMWCAWAETNLGEAAFRSPVSTH
;
A
#
# COMPACT_ATOMS: atom_id res chain seq x y z
N MET A 1 -60.87 40.08 2.31
CA MET A 1 -60.32 38.73 2.38
C MET A 1 -58.82 38.81 2.19
N ARG A 2 -58.13 38.38 3.18
CA ARG A 2 -56.66 38.40 3.13
C ARG A 2 -56.16 36.99 2.86
N THR A 3 -55.44 36.83 1.77
CA THR A 3 -54.74 35.60 1.45
C THR A 3 -53.38 35.63 2.14
N VAL A 4 -53.17 34.77 3.12
CA VAL A 4 -51.89 34.61 3.75
C VAL A 4 -51.11 33.60 2.93
N VAL A 5 -50.08 34.09 2.22
CA VAL A 5 -49.14 33.21 1.52
C VAL A 5 -48.04 32.87 2.52
N THR A 6 -48.11 31.69 3.05
CA THR A 6 -47.06 31.16 3.88
C THR A 6 -45.95 30.61 2.97
N SER A 7 -44.90 31.39 2.83
CA SER A 7 -43.65 30.86 2.18
C SER A 7 -43.01 29.88 3.11
N VAL A 8 -43.12 28.61 2.76
CA VAL A 8 -42.32 27.58 3.41
C VAL A 8 -40.95 27.61 2.76
N ALA A 9 -39.99 28.22 3.43
CA ALA A 9 -38.59 28.12 3.03
C ALA A 9 -38.10 26.75 3.40
N SER A 10 -38.02 25.86 2.43
CA SER A 10 -37.37 24.57 2.60
C SER A 10 -35.85 24.80 2.67
N ALA A 11 -35.33 24.81 3.86
CA ALA A 11 -33.88 24.81 4.03
C ALA A 11 -33.35 23.41 3.70
N PHE A 12 -32.73 23.27 2.54
CA PHE A 12 -31.98 22.07 2.21
C PHE A 12 -30.68 22.10 2.99
N LEU A 13 -30.60 21.25 4.03
CA LEU A 13 -29.36 21.02 4.73
C LEU A 13 -28.53 20.08 3.85
N VAL A 14 -27.59 20.66 3.09
CA VAL A 14 -26.58 19.85 2.39
C VAL A 14 -25.56 19.39 3.43
N VAL A 15 -25.75 18.19 3.93
CA VAL A 15 -24.70 17.55 4.73
C VAL A 15 -23.62 17.11 3.76
N ALA A 16 -22.60 17.91 3.60
CA ALA A 16 -21.40 17.48 2.94
C ALA A 16 -20.75 16.42 3.82
N LEU A 17 -20.94 15.15 3.45
CA LEU A 17 -20.15 14.08 4.01
C LEU A 17 -18.72 14.29 3.54
N ALA A 18 -17.93 15.01 4.34
CA ALA A 18 -16.50 15.00 4.20
C ALA A 18 -16.08 13.55 4.44
N SER A 19 -15.74 12.84 3.37
CA SER A 19 -15.04 11.57 3.51
C SER A 19 -13.84 11.83 4.39
N PRO A 20 -13.66 11.10 5.51
CA PRO A 20 -12.43 11.23 6.25
C PRO A 20 -11.31 11.02 5.25
N ALA A 21 -10.29 11.88 5.30
CA ALA A 21 -9.08 11.67 4.54
C ALA A 21 -8.39 10.42 5.11
N SER A 22 -9.01 9.26 4.90
CA SER A 22 -8.37 7.98 5.08
C SER A 22 -7.15 8.01 4.18
N ALA A 23 -6.00 7.65 4.74
CA ALA A 23 -4.79 7.45 3.97
C ALA A 23 -5.18 6.66 2.72
N GLN A 24 -5.31 7.36 1.58
CA GLN A 24 -5.71 6.72 0.34
C GLN A 24 -4.53 5.91 -0.13
N GLY A 25 -4.65 4.61 0.07
CA GLY A 25 -3.67 3.67 -0.40
C GLY A 25 -4.03 3.14 -1.77
N THR A 26 -3.01 2.85 -2.54
CA THR A 26 -3.12 2.10 -3.78
C THR A 26 -2.77 0.65 -3.50
N ARG A 27 -3.68 -0.25 -3.82
CA ARG A 27 -3.50 -1.69 -3.62
C ARG A 27 -2.87 -2.33 -4.85
N SER A 28 -1.90 -3.19 -4.63
CA SER A 28 -1.32 -4.04 -5.66
C SER A 28 -2.23 -5.20 -6.05
N GLY A 29 -1.87 -5.91 -7.11
CA GLY A 29 -2.33 -7.26 -7.32
C GLY A 29 -1.77 -8.22 -6.27
N ARG A 30 -2.19 -9.47 -6.33
CA ARG A 30 -1.73 -10.52 -5.43
C ARG A 30 -0.25 -10.82 -5.67
N PHE A 31 0.47 -11.16 -4.61
CA PHE A 31 1.81 -11.74 -4.73
C PHE A 31 1.76 -13.04 -5.54
N GLU A 32 2.65 -13.15 -6.50
CA GLU A 32 2.84 -14.31 -7.34
C GLU A 32 4.30 -14.71 -7.34
N GLY A 33 4.58 -15.97 -7.08
CA GLY A 33 5.95 -16.47 -7.05
C GLY A 33 6.08 -17.84 -6.42
N PRO A 34 7.29 -18.39 -6.40
CA PRO A 34 7.53 -19.75 -5.90
C PRO A 34 7.38 -19.87 -4.38
N LYS A 35 7.59 -18.78 -3.63
CA LYS A 35 7.57 -18.79 -2.17
C LYS A 35 6.64 -17.73 -1.57
N ALA A 36 6.50 -16.57 -2.19
CA ALA A 36 5.57 -15.52 -1.78
C ALA A 36 4.43 -15.47 -2.81
N ASN A 37 3.29 -16.03 -2.48
CA ASN A 37 2.18 -16.22 -3.41
C ASN A 37 0.81 -15.99 -2.79
N SER A 38 0.76 -15.20 -1.74
CA SER A 38 -0.49 -14.83 -1.07
C SER A 38 -0.47 -13.37 -0.64
N GLY A 39 -1.65 -12.77 -0.51
CA GLY A 39 -1.79 -11.41 -0.04
C GLY A 39 -1.49 -10.35 -1.09
N THR A 40 -1.65 -9.12 -0.67
CA THR A 40 -1.40 -7.91 -1.47
C THR A 40 -0.61 -6.91 -0.64
N VAL A 41 -0.19 -5.83 -1.26
CA VAL A 41 0.44 -4.71 -0.56
C VAL A 41 -0.28 -3.41 -0.91
N VAL A 42 -0.38 -2.51 0.07
CA VAL A 42 -0.96 -1.18 -0.11
C VAL A 42 0.15 -0.16 0.05
N LEU A 43 0.28 0.72 -0.94
CA LEU A 43 1.13 1.91 -0.85
C LEU A 43 0.27 3.08 -0.42
N SER A 44 0.57 3.66 0.73
CA SER A 44 -0.16 4.79 1.30
C SER A 44 0.78 5.94 1.64
N SER A 45 0.21 7.14 1.72
CA SER A 45 0.95 8.33 2.13
C SER A 45 0.32 8.95 3.37
N GLN A 46 1.16 9.47 4.25
CA GLN A 46 0.74 10.20 5.44
C GLN A 46 1.82 11.23 5.80
N GLY A 47 1.45 12.50 5.84
CA GLY A 47 2.37 13.57 6.20
C GLY A 47 3.61 13.67 5.30
N GLY A 48 3.47 13.41 4.01
CA GLY A 48 4.57 13.42 3.05
C GLY A 48 5.48 12.20 3.07
N LYS A 49 5.15 11.22 3.92
CA LYS A 49 5.86 9.94 3.99
C LYS A 49 5.05 8.85 3.32
N TYR A 50 5.72 7.90 2.72
CA TYR A 50 5.10 6.78 2.02
C TYR A 50 5.41 5.48 2.73
N LYS A 51 4.41 4.62 2.79
CA LYS A 51 4.45 3.37 3.53
C LYS A 51 3.88 2.23 2.69
N LEU A 52 4.52 1.07 2.77
CA LEU A 52 3.99 -0.18 2.24
C LEU A 52 3.42 -1.01 3.39
N THR A 53 2.24 -1.55 3.20
CA THR A 53 1.58 -2.40 4.20
C THR A 53 1.07 -3.67 3.55
N LEU A 54 1.50 -4.82 4.07
CA LEU A 54 1.03 -6.13 3.64
C LEU A 54 -0.40 -6.38 4.14
N SER A 55 -1.20 -7.07 3.36
CA SER A 55 -2.53 -7.51 3.77
C SER A 55 -2.44 -8.62 4.82
N ASP A 56 -3.54 -8.84 5.53
CA ASP A 56 -3.60 -9.84 6.62
C ASP A 56 -3.45 -11.28 6.12
N ASP A 57 -3.78 -11.53 4.87
CA ASP A 57 -3.67 -12.84 4.25
C ASP A 57 -2.30 -13.12 3.62
N PHE A 58 -1.35 -12.18 3.77
CA PHE A 58 0.03 -12.42 3.36
C PHE A 58 0.70 -13.45 4.28
N THR A 59 1.25 -14.49 3.68
CA THR A 59 2.03 -15.50 4.40
C THR A 59 3.51 -15.28 4.13
N PRO A 60 4.33 -15.05 5.18
CA PRO A 60 5.77 -14.90 4.99
C PRO A 60 6.40 -16.12 4.33
N PRO A 61 7.30 -15.91 3.35
CA PRO A 61 8.00 -17.03 2.75
C PRO A 61 8.96 -17.68 3.74
N ASP A 62 9.00 -19.00 3.75
CA ASP A 62 9.90 -19.78 4.59
C ASP A 62 11.28 -19.85 3.93
N THR A 63 12.07 -18.81 4.12
CA THR A 63 13.42 -18.68 3.57
C THR A 63 14.34 -18.01 4.60
N PRO A 64 15.67 -18.22 4.51
CA PRO A 64 16.60 -17.71 5.54
C PRO A 64 16.64 -16.20 5.68
N ASP A 65 16.42 -15.45 4.58
CA ASP A 65 16.71 -14.01 4.59
C ASP A 65 15.76 -13.22 3.66
N PRO A 66 14.44 -13.26 3.91
CA PRO A 66 13.49 -12.54 3.09
C PRO A 66 13.55 -11.03 3.38
N HIS A 67 13.66 -10.25 2.33
CA HIS A 67 13.69 -8.79 2.35
C HIS A 67 12.56 -8.19 1.52
N TRP A 68 12.14 -7.01 1.92
CA TRP A 68 11.40 -6.14 1.04
C TRP A 68 12.30 -5.67 -0.10
N GLN A 69 11.80 -5.67 -1.31
CA GLN A 69 12.47 -5.08 -2.45
C GLN A 69 11.45 -4.36 -3.31
N VAL A 70 11.78 -3.16 -3.74
CA VAL A 70 10.90 -2.34 -4.57
C VAL A 70 11.54 -2.18 -5.94
N VAL A 71 10.73 -2.30 -6.97
CA VAL A 71 11.14 -2.04 -8.36
C VAL A 71 10.37 -0.84 -8.87
N ASP A 72 11.08 0.15 -9.37
CA ASP A 72 10.48 1.37 -9.91
C ASP A 72 10.04 1.22 -11.37
N SER A 73 9.48 2.29 -11.94
CA SER A 73 9.02 2.32 -13.33
C SER A 73 10.14 2.14 -14.36
N LYS A 74 11.39 2.37 -13.97
CA LYS A 74 12.58 2.20 -14.83
C LYS A 74 13.21 0.82 -14.70
N GLY A 75 12.64 -0.04 -13.86
CA GLY A 75 13.17 -1.38 -13.62
C GLY A 75 14.33 -1.40 -12.60
N GLN A 76 14.58 -0.31 -11.89
CA GLN A 76 15.58 -0.28 -10.83
C GLN A 76 15.05 -0.97 -9.58
N ALA A 77 15.83 -1.88 -9.03
CA ALA A 77 15.49 -2.60 -7.81
C ALA A 77 16.20 -1.98 -6.61
N PHE A 78 15.44 -1.77 -5.53
CA PHE A 78 15.93 -1.23 -4.27
C PHE A 78 15.69 -2.26 -3.19
N LEU A 79 16.76 -2.86 -2.68
CA LEU A 79 16.70 -3.78 -1.55
C LEU A 79 16.46 -2.96 -0.28
N LEU A 80 15.43 -3.33 0.46
CA LEU A 80 15.04 -2.66 1.69
C LEU A 80 15.21 -3.58 2.90
N ASP A 81 14.54 -3.26 3.99
CA ASP A 81 14.66 -3.96 5.24
C ASP A 81 14.32 -5.44 5.13
N LYS A 82 14.97 -6.24 5.97
CA LYS A 82 14.58 -7.62 6.18
C LYS A 82 13.14 -7.69 6.67
N LEU A 83 12.41 -8.68 6.18
CA LEU A 83 11.06 -8.94 6.66
C LEU A 83 11.14 -9.38 8.13
N MET A 84 10.66 -8.50 9.02
CA MET A 84 10.79 -8.71 10.46
C MET A 84 9.65 -9.57 11.00
N ILE A 85 10.03 -10.69 11.60
CA ILE A 85 9.10 -11.57 12.31
C ILE A 85 9.55 -11.61 13.77
N LYS A 86 8.68 -11.18 14.67
CA LYS A 86 8.96 -11.14 16.09
C LYS A 86 7.97 -12.07 16.81
N GLY A 87 8.45 -13.25 17.20
CA GLY A 87 7.56 -14.31 17.69
C GLY A 87 6.62 -14.75 16.57
N ASP A 88 5.32 -14.74 16.84
CA ASP A 88 4.28 -15.04 15.82
C ASP A 88 3.82 -13.80 15.05
N ARG A 89 4.47 -12.65 15.25
CA ARG A 89 4.04 -11.39 14.67
C ARG A 89 4.95 -10.94 13.55
N LEU A 90 4.36 -10.84 12.37
CA LEU A 90 4.97 -10.21 11.21
C LEU A 90 4.82 -8.68 11.30
N LYS A 91 5.93 -7.95 11.14
CA LYS A 91 5.86 -6.51 10.92
C LYS A 91 5.41 -6.26 9.47
N LYS A 92 4.15 -5.89 9.30
CA LYS A 92 3.49 -5.79 7.99
C LYS A 92 3.79 -4.50 7.23
N SER A 93 4.40 -3.52 7.85
CA SER A 93 4.59 -2.20 7.24
C SER A 93 6.04 -1.77 7.27
N ILE A 94 6.46 -1.09 6.20
CA ILE A 94 7.73 -0.36 6.16
C ILE A 94 7.49 1.04 5.59
N GLU A 95 8.32 1.99 6.02
CA GLU A 95 8.39 3.31 5.41
C GLU A 95 9.34 3.25 4.21
N LEU A 96 8.94 3.86 3.11
CA LEU A 96 9.79 3.94 1.93
C LEU A 96 10.84 5.04 2.10
N PRO A 97 12.09 4.76 1.74
CA PRO A 97 13.12 5.81 1.67
C PRO A 97 12.73 6.91 0.67
N ALA A 98 13.12 8.13 0.98
CA ALA A 98 12.79 9.30 0.17
C ALA A 98 13.37 9.27 -1.26
N TYR A 99 14.41 8.48 -1.49
CA TYR A 99 15.03 8.35 -2.80
C TYR A 99 14.22 7.47 -3.77
N ILE A 100 13.22 6.74 -3.31
CA ILE A 100 12.31 5.98 -4.17
C ILE A 100 11.26 6.94 -4.69
N ARG A 101 11.22 7.14 -6.00
CA ARG A 101 10.36 8.14 -6.65
C ARG A 101 9.05 7.59 -7.14
N ASP A 102 8.99 6.31 -7.46
CA ASP A 102 7.77 5.59 -7.78
C ASP A 102 7.95 4.09 -7.50
N VAL A 103 6.86 3.37 -7.48
CA VAL A 103 6.84 1.92 -7.24
C VAL A 103 6.00 1.26 -8.32
N ALA A 104 6.61 0.41 -9.12
CA ALA A 104 5.92 -0.41 -10.10
C ALA A 104 5.48 -1.74 -9.49
N LYS A 105 6.33 -2.34 -8.67
CA LYS A 105 6.03 -3.59 -7.98
C LYS A 105 6.85 -3.75 -6.71
N VAL A 106 6.35 -4.60 -5.82
CA VAL A 106 7.00 -4.97 -4.56
C VAL A 106 7.36 -6.45 -4.65
N GLN A 107 8.60 -6.76 -4.34
CA GLN A 107 9.10 -8.12 -4.33
C GLN A 107 9.44 -8.53 -2.91
N MET A 108 9.29 -9.83 -2.62
CA MET A 108 9.96 -10.48 -1.51
C MET A 108 11.21 -11.13 -2.07
N TRP A 109 12.36 -10.66 -1.61
CA TRP A 109 13.66 -11.05 -2.12
C TRP A 109 14.45 -11.80 -1.06
N CYS A 110 14.97 -12.96 -1.40
CA CYS A 110 15.89 -13.67 -0.51
C CYS A 110 17.32 -13.15 -0.74
N ALA A 111 17.82 -12.37 0.21
CA ALA A 111 19.15 -11.77 0.08
C ALA A 111 20.27 -12.82 0.18
N TRP A 112 20.02 -13.93 0.87
CA TRP A 112 20.99 -15.02 0.95
C TRP A 112 21.11 -15.80 -0.36
N ALA A 113 19.99 -16.14 -0.98
CA ALA A 113 19.95 -16.89 -2.23
C ALA A 113 19.99 -16.01 -3.48
N GLU A 114 19.89 -14.69 -3.31
CA GLU A 114 19.82 -13.69 -4.37
C GLU A 114 18.74 -14.05 -5.42
N THR A 115 17.52 -14.27 -4.92
CA THR A 115 16.41 -14.70 -5.78
C THR A 115 15.09 -14.03 -5.39
N ASN A 116 14.25 -13.81 -6.39
CA ASN A 116 12.91 -13.30 -6.21
C ASN A 116 12.00 -14.43 -5.70
N LEU A 117 11.41 -14.23 -4.52
CA LEU A 117 10.50 -15.20 -3.89
C LEU A 117 9.06 -15.02 -4.36
N GLY A 118 8.72 -13.85 -4.83
CA GLY A 118 7.40 -13.49 -5.33
C GLY A 118 7.24 -11.99 -5.41
N GLU A 119 6.30 -11.53 -6.22
CA GLU A 119 6.08 -10.12 -6.45
C GLU A 119 4.62 -9.75 -6.57
N ALA A 120 4.29 -8.55 -6.14
CA ALA A 120 2.99 -7.93 -6.26
C ALA A 120 3.12 -6.67 -7.10
N ALA A 121 2.48 -6.64 -8.26
CA ALA A 121 2.56 -5.51 -9.17
C ALA A 121 1.39 -4.55 -8.97
N PHE A 122 1.67 -3.26 -9.07
CA PHE A 122 0.63 -2.24 -9.17
C PHE A 122 0.15 -2.18 -10.62
N ARG A 123 -1.11 -1.78 -10.81
CA ARG A 123 -1.72 -1.66 -12.15
C ARG A 123 -0.96 -0.69 -13.04
N SER A 124 -0.44 0.37 -12.43
CA SER A 124 0.50 1.32 -13.01
C SER A 124 1.44 1.79 -11.92
N PRO A 125 2.65 2.28 -12.27
CA PRO A 125 3.57 2.79 -11.25
C PRO A 125 2.93 3.88 -10.40
N VAL A 126 3.16 3.80 -9.09
CA VAL A 126 2.60 4.74 -8.11
C VAL A 126 3.67 5.73 -7.72
N SER A 127 3.41 7.02 -7.91
CA SER A 127 4.32 8.09 -7.52
C SER A 127 4.46 8.18 -6.00
N THR A 128 5.68 8.48 -5.54
CA THR A 128 6.01 8.68 -4.12
C THR A 128 6.56 10.08 -3.85
N HIS A 129 6.07 11.04 -4.61
CA HIS A 129 6.47 12.46 -4.43
C HIS A 129 5.37 13.43 -4.88
#